data_5afd190195e61a30756ac3982dfcd002
#
_entry.id   5afd190195e61a30756ac3982dfcd002
#
_cell.length_a   1.000
_cell.length_b   1.000
_cell.length_c   1.000
_cell.angle_alpha   90.00
_cell.angle_beta   90.00
_cell.angle_gamma   90.00
#
_symmetry.space_group_name_H-M   'P 1'
#
loop_
_entity.id
_entity.type
_entity.pdbx_description
1 polymer ?
#
loop_
_entity_poly.entity_id
_entity_poly.type
_entity_poly.pdbx_seq_one_letter_code
_entity_poly.pdbx_strand_id
1 'polypeptide(L)'
;MNVRPQSLWHCVALSIGVLTAPGCREEPGDLFLVGTVERTLLEISSPVAEVIIEVPVARGQHVEAGAVLVRLDPLLAEADLAAAQAAVAGAQTQSEVAEQGHRRGVGLHRSGVASDEVLDRARLARDEARAGLRSAMARMSAAQKRLNDTTLRAPASATVDQLPFDVGERVAAGSVVAVLLADGRPWVRVWVPERAFARVGPGTVAEVRIDGISGPLRARVLDLAREPAYTPHYALTERERVYLVYQARIEIEDAPAALRPGAPAEVRIALPPLAAAKSPL
;
A
#
# COMPACT_ATOMS: atom_id res chain seq x y z
N MET A 1 -66.62 -26.49 -81.66
CA MET A 1 -67.79 -27.09 -80.99
C MET A 1 -67.60 -26.88 -79.47
N ASN A 2 -68.35 -25.94 -78.95
CA ASN A 2 -69.03 -25.92 -77.66
C ASN A 2 -68.29 -26.61 -76.48
N VAL A 3 -68.13 -26.03 -75.32
CA VAL A 3 -69.10 -25.35 -74.42
C VAL A 3 -68.32 -24.65 -73.31
N ARG A 4 -68.82 -23.49 -72.90
CA ARG A 4 -68.56 -22.70 -71.64
C ARG A 4 -69.13 -23.45 -70.43
N PRO A 5 -69.12 -22.86 -69.22
CA PRO A 5 -68.15 -22.20 -68.26
C PRO A 5 -68.33 -22.84 -66.89
N GLN A 6 -67.53 -22.40 -65.90
CA GLN A 6 -68.11 -22.01 -64.57
C GLN A 6 -67.06 -21.44 -63.66
N SER A 7 -67.44 -20.29 -63.08
CA SER A 7 -66.84 -19.47 -62.03
C SER A 7 -66.80 -20.17 -60.69
N LEU A 8 -65.71 -20.00 -59.95
CA LEU A 8 -65.69 -20.16 -58.51
C LEU A 8 -64.71 -19.18 -57.92
N TRP A 9 -65.28 -18.20 -57.25
CA TRP A 9 -64.60 -17.25 -56.38
C TRP A 9 -64.01 -17.96 -55.20
N HIS A 10 -62.68 -17.80 -54.95
CA HIS A 10 -62.08 -18.14 -53.70
C HIS A 10 -61.49 -16.89 -53.11
N CYS A 11 -62.03 -16.46 -51.95
CA CYS A 11 -61.54 -15.43 -51.07
C CYS A 11 -60.12 -15.85 -50.57
N VAL A 12 -59.10 -15.08 -50.95
CA VAL A 12 -57.78 -15.19 -50.35
C VAL A 12 -57.79 -14.30 -49.12
N ALA A 13 -57.85 -14.94 -47.95
CA ALA A 13 -57.63 -14.28 -46.68
C ALA A 13 -56.12 -13.98 -46.54
N LEU A 14 -55.76 -12.70 -46.55
CA LEU A 14 -54.41 -12.20 -46.35
C LEU A 14 -54.05 -12.29 -44.86
N SER A 15 -53.38 -13.37 -44.44
CA SER A 15 -52.83 -13.51 -43.09
C SER A 15 -51.57 -12.66 -42.98
N ILE A 16 -51.67 -11.52 -42.28
CA ILE A 16 -50.52 -10.72 -41.88
C ILE A 16 -49.77 -11.47 -40.78
N GLY A 17 -48.72 -12.21 -41.17
CA GLY A 17 -47.76 -12.79 -40.27
C GLY A 17 -46.89 -11.68 -39.67
N VAL A 18 -47.09 -11.38 -38.39
CA VAL A 18 -46.18 -10.54 -37.61
C VAL A 18 -44.87 -11.32 -37.49
N LEU A 19 -43.88 -10.98 -38.32
CA LEU A 19 -42.49 -11.41 -38.13
C LEU A 19 -42.00 -10.75 -36.84
N THR A 20 -42.04 -11.48 -35.72
CA THR A 20 -41.24 -11.14 -34.53
C THR A 20 -39.77 -11.40 -34.88
N ALA A 21 -39.05 -10.35 -35.27
CA ALA A 21 -37.60 -10.41 -35.39
C ALA A 21 -37.03 -10.86 -34.00
N PRO A 22 -36.21 -11.92 -33.98
CA PRO A 22 -35.46 -12.21 -32.74
C PRO A 22 -34.57 -11.01 -32.49
N GLY A 23 -34.89 -10.24 -31.43
CA GLY A 23 -34.00 -9.20 -30.96
C GLY A 23 -32.62 -9.83 -30.75
N CYS A 24 -31.60 -9.30 -31.40
CA CYS A 24 -30.20 -9.63 -31.13
C CYS A 24 -29.97 -9.46 -29.63
N ARG A 25 -30.05 -10.54 -28.89
CA ARG A 25 -29.58 -10.61 -27.53
C ARG A 25 -28.07 -10.54 -27.67
N GLU A 26 -27.47 -9.36 -27.50
CA GLU A 26 -26.03 -9.25 -27.34
C GLU A 26 -25.65 -10.22 -26.22
N GLU A 27 -24.97 -11.30 -26.55
CA GLU A 27 -24.41 -12.19 -25.55
C GLU A 27 -23.45 -11.36 -24.69
N PRO A 28 -23.44 -11.58 -23.38
CA PRO A 28 -22.48 -10.91 -22.51
C PRO A 28 -21.07 -11.26 -23.01
N GLY A 29 -20.47 -10.33 -23.76
CA GLY A 29 -19.16 -10.55 -24.35
C GLY A 29 -18.12 -10.51 -23.24
N ASP A 30 -17.35 -11.59 -23.12
CA ASP A 30 -16.19 -11.62 -22.22
C ASP A 30 -15.18 -10.54 -22.63
N LEU A 31 -14.61 -9.86 -21.64
CA LEU A 31 -13.51 -8.93 -21.83
C LEU A 31 -12.20 -9.67 -21.60
N PHE A 32 -11.36 -9.71 -22.63
CA PHE A 32 -10.00 -10.25 -22.54
C PHE A 32 -9.00 -9.13 -22.45
N LEU A 33 -8.14 -9.19 -21.43
CA LEU A 33 -7.12 -8.20 -21.14
C LEU A 33 -5.78 -8.91 -20.93
N VAL A 34 -4.70 -8.24 -21.27
CA VAL A 34 -3.34 -8.68 -20.96
C VAL A 34 -2.77 -7.76 -19.90
N GLY A 35 -2.05 -8.35 -18.95
CA GLY A 35 -1.46 -7.62 -17.86
C GLY A 35 -0.21 -8.29 -17.32
N THR A 36 0.28 -7.76 -16.23
CA THR A 36 1.47 -8.25 -15.54
C THR A 36 1.14 -8.55 -14.09
N VAL A 37 1.60 -9.69 -13.62
CA VAL A 37 1.48 -10.06 -12.20
C VAL A 37 2.38 -9.17 -11.37
N GLU A 38 1.83 -8.65 -10.29
CA GLU A 38 2.53 -7.79 -9.34
C GLU A 38 2.30 -8.26 -7.91
N ARG A 39 3.20 -7.86 -7.03
CA ARG A 39 3.09 -7.99 -5.58
C ARG A 39 3.42 -6.66 -4.92
N THR A 40 2.97 -6.47 -3.70
CA THR A 40 3.34 -5.28 -2.92
C THR A 40 4.82 -5.34 -2.59
N LEU A 41 5.56 -4.34 -3.04
CA LEU A 41 6.94 -4.10 -2.68
C LEU A 41 7.01 -3.24 -1.42
N LEU A 42 7.86 -3.62 -0.48
CA LEU A 42 8.19 -2.84 0.70
C LEU A 42 9.66 -2.42 0.58
N GLU A 43 9.88 -1.15 0.34
CA GLU A 43 11.21 -0.58 0.29
C GLU A 43 11.64 -0.14 1.68
N ILE A 44 12.70 -0.75 2.20
CA ILE A 44 13.27 -0.44 3.51
C ILE A 44 14.42 0.53 3.32
N SER A 45 14.20 1.77 3.70
CA SER A 45 15.23 2.81 3.61
C SER A 45 15.90 3.07 4.96
N SER A 46 17.20 3.37 4.91
CA SER A 46 17.96 3.73 6.09
C SER A 46 17.59 5.12 6.58
N PRO A 47 17.17 5.30 7.83
CA PRO A 47 16.89 6.62 8.39
C PRO A 47 18.17 7.40 8.77
N VAL A 48 19.33 6.75 8.84
CA VAL A 48 20.61 7.32 9.23
C VAL A 48 21.71 6.98 8.23
N ALA A 49 22.77 7.81 8.20
CA ALA A 49 23.91 7.63 7.31
C ALA A 49 25.06 6.95 8.06
N GLU A 50 25.13 5.60 8.02
CA GLU A 50 26.15 4.81 8.73
C GLU A 50 26.65 3.64 7.89
N VAL A 51 27.71 2.96 8.38
CA VAL A 51 28.29 1.79 7.76
C VAL A 51 27.46 0.55 8.09
N ILE A 52 27.24 -0.32 7.11
CA ILE A 52 26.60 -1.63 7.32
C ILE A 52 27.61 -2.57 7.99
N ILE A 53 27.27 -3.08 9.17
CA ILE A 53 28.12 -4.05 9.90
C ILE A 53 27.63 -5.48 9.74
N GLU A 54 26.34 -5.67 9.43
CA GLU A 54 25.77 -7.02 9.31
C GLU A 54 24.54 -7.01 8.41
N VAL A 55 24.40 -8.04 7.57
CA VAL A 55 23.21 -8.35 6.77
C VAL A 55 22.84 -9.82 7.04
N PRO A 56 22.01 -10.11 8.07
CA PRO A 56 21.74 -11.48 8.54
C PRO A 56 20.76 -12.25 7.66
N VAL A 57 20.33 -11.68 6.53
CA VAL A 57 19.35 -12.28 5.61
C VAL A 57 19.93 -12.41 4.21
N ALA A 58 19.36 -13.33 3.40
CA ALA A 58 19.76 -13.56 2.02
C ALA A 58 18.61 -13.28 1.06
N ARG A 59 18.92 -12.99 -0.21
CA ARG A 59 17.91 -12.87 -1.28
C ARG A 59 17.12 -14.17 -1.41
N GLY A 60 15.81 -14.06 -1.56
CA GLY A 60 14.88 -15.18 -1.64
C GLY A 60 14.51 -15.79 -0.27
N GLN A 61 15.12 -15.33 0.82
CA GLN A 61 14.76 -15.76 2.16
C GLN A 61 13.42 -15.17 2.60
N HIS A 62 12.57 -16.01 3.18
CA HIS A 62 11.36 -15.56 3.86
C HIS A 62 11.72 -15.05 5.25
N VAL A 63 11.13 -13.90 5.65
CA VAL A 63 11.35 -13.24 6.94
C VAL A 63 10.03 -12.88 7.57
N GLU A 64 9.93 -13.02 8.88
CA GLU A 64 8.77 -12.62 9.67
C GLU A 64 8.83 -11.13 10.00
N ALA A 65 7.67 -10.55 10.35
CA ALA A 65 7.59 -9.19 10.86
C ALA A 65 8.54 -9.00 12.07
N GLY A 66 9.32 -7.91 12.07
CA GLY A 66 10.33 -7.62 13.10
C GLY A 66 11.69 -8.28 12.90
N ALA A 67 11.86 -9.20 11.94
CA ALA A 67 13.16 -9.79 11.61
C ALA A 67 14.18 -8.71 11.24
N VAL A 68 15.42 -8.86 11.73
CA VAL A 68 16.50 -7.93 11.40
C VAL A 68 16.95 -8.18 9.96
N LEU A 69 16.96 -7.11 9.16
CA LEU A 69 17.40 -7.14 7.76
C LEU A 69 18.83 -6.62 7.59
N VAL A 70 19.11 -5.50 8.25
CA VAL A 70 20.42 -4.82 8.17
C VAL A 70 20.72 -4.22 9.54
N ARG A 71 21.98 -4.32 9.95
CA ARG A 71 22.52 -3.60 11.09
C ARG A 71 23.55 -2.59 10.63
N LEU A 72 23.40 -1.39 11.08
CA LEU A 72 24.34 -0.30 10.89
C LEU A 72 25.22 -0.15 12.12
N ASP A 73 26.38 0.50 11.98
CA ASP A 73 27.29 0.76 13.10
C ASP A 73 26.58 1.60 14.19
N PRO A 74 26.37 1.08 15.40
CA PRO A 74 25.66 1.77 16.46
C PRO A 74 26.58 2.66 17.33
N LEU A 75 27.88 2.64 17.12
CA LEU A 75 28.88 3.20 18.08
C LEU A 75 28.58 4.66 18.46
N LEU A 76 28.30 5.51 17.48
CA LEU A 76 28.00 6.92 17.74
C LEU A 76 26.64 7.09 18.43
N ALA A 77 25.64 6.31 18.01
CA ALA A 77 24.30 6.37 18.61
C ALA A 77 24.29 5.84 20.06
N GLU A 78 25.10 4.84 20.37
CA GLU A 78 25.29 4.34 21.74
C GLU A 78 25.97 5.37 22.64
N ALA A 79 27.02 6.04 22.14
CA ALA A 79 27.69 7.11 22.86
C ALA A 79 26.75 8.30 23.12
N ASP A 80 25.95 8.71 22.13
CA ASP A 80 24.92 9.75 22.27
C ASP A 80 23.89 9.39 23.33
N LEU A 81 23.42 8.13 23.33
CA LEU A 81 22.46 7.66 24.32
C LEU A 81 23.06 7.66 25.73
N ALA A 82 24.31 7.19 25.89
CA ALA A 82 24.99 7.18 27.18
C ALA A 82 25.15 8.63 27.73
N ALA A 83 25.54 9.58 26.88
CA ALA A 83 25.64 11.00 27.26
C ALA A 83 24.26 11.57 27.66
N ALA A 84 23.20 11.25 26.92
CA ALA A 84 21.86 11.71 27.25
C ALA A 84 21.33 11.09 28.56
N GLN A 85 21.64 9.83 28.83
CA GLN A 85 21.30 9.18 30.11
C GLN A 85 22.01 9.86 31.30
N ALA A 86 23.31 10.19 31.17
CA ALA A 86 24.04 10.93 32.19
C ALA A 86 23.42 12.33 32.43
N ALA A 87 23.01 13.03 31.38
CA ALA A 87 22.33 14.30 31.48
C ALA A 87 20.98 14.20 32.22
N VAL A 88 20.20 13.14 32.00
CA VAL A 88 18.97 12.88 32.76
C VAL A 88 19.27 12.64 34.23
N ALA A 89 20.28 11.84 34.57
CA ALA A 89 20.67 11.60 35.97
C ALA A 89 21.06 12.90 36.70
N GLY A 90 21.83 13.77 36.03
CA GLY A 90 22.19 15.07 36.58
C GLY A 90 20.99 16.01 36.79
N ALA A 91 20.11 16.10 35.79
CA ALA A 91 18.89 16.90 35.86
C ALA A 91 17.89 16.36 36.90
N GLN A 92 17.84 15.05 37.11
CA GLN A 92 17.03 14.39 38.13
C GLN A 92 17.50 14.86 39.54
N THR A 93 18.82 14.76 39.83
CA THR A 93 19.39 15.18 41.08
C THR A 93 19.12 16.67 41.35
N GLN A 94 19.28 17.52 40.33
CA GLN A 94 18.99 18.96 40.46
C GLN A 94 17.51 19.23 40.73
N SER A 95 16.60 18.49 40.09
CA SER A 95 15.15 18.59 40.35
C SER A 95 14.81 18.19 41.81
N GLU A 96 15.41 17.12 42.30
CA GLU A 96 15.22 16.66 43.68
C GLU A 96 15.71 17.68 44.72
N VAL A 97 16.89 18.26 44.51
CA VAL A 97 17.45 19.32 45.37
C VAL A 97 16.55 20.57 45.38
N ALA A 98 16.09 21.00 44.20
CA ALA A 98 15.21 22.17 44.08
C ALA A 98 13.83 21.90 44.72
N GLU A 99 13.29 20.69 44.56
CA GLU A 99 12.04 20.28 45.24
C GLU A 99 12.15 20.28 46.75
N GLN A 100 13.27 19.77 47.29
CA GLN A 100 13.55 19.85 48.73
C GLN A 100 13.71 21.30 49.22
N GLY A 101 14.40 22.15 48.43
CA GLY A 101 14.52 23.56 48.67
C GLY A 101 13.17 24.27 48.75
N HIS A 102 12.30 24.02 47.80
CA HIS A 102 10.95 24.55 47.79
C HIS A 102 10.12 24.09 49.00
N ARG A 103 10.17 22.78 49.34
CA ARG A 103 9.47 22.25 50.51
C ARG A 103 9.94 22.93 51.83
N ARG A 104 11.27 23.14 51.97
CA ARG A 104 11.82 23.89 53.13
C ARG A 104 11.34 25.36 53.12
N GLY A 105 11.35 26.01 51.95
CA GLY A 105 10.86 27.40 51.80
C GLY A 105 9.40 27.55 52.21
N VAL A 106 8.53 26.63 51.80
CA VAL A 106 7.12 26.60 52.23
C VAL A 106 6.98 26.43 53.75
N GLY A 107 7.79 25.59 54.38
CA GLY A 107 7.79 25.42 55.85
C GLY A 107 8.21 26.70 56.58
N LEU A 108 9.30 27.34 56.17
CA LEU A 108 9.81 28.59 56.75
C LEU A 108 8.84 29.77 56.55
N HIS A 109 8.24 29.89 55.40
CA HIS A 109 7.23 30.91 55.13
C HIS A 109 6.00 30.73 56.03
N ARG A 110 5.49 29.49 56.17
CA ARG A 110 4.35 29.17 57.04
C ARG A 110 4.64 29.51 58.53
N SER A 111 5.89 29.39 58.98
CA SER A 111 6.32 29.78 60.34
C SER A 111 6.65 31.28 60.49
N GLY A 112 6.47 32.09 59.44
CA GLY A 112 6.75 33.54 59.47
C GLY A 112 8.22 33.89 59.37
N VAL A 113 9.14 32.94 59.14
CA VAL A 113 10.58 33.14 59.08
C VAL A 113 11.05 33.60 57.67
N ALA A 114 10.41 33.15 56.62
CA ALA A 114 10.75 33.52 55.26
C ALA A 114 9.74 34.49 54.64
N SER A 115 10.23 35.45 53.83
CA SER A 115 9.38 36.36 53.06
C SER A 115 8.76 35.66 51.83
N ASP A 116 7.73 36.28 51.21
CA ASP A 116 7.12 35.86 49.96
C ASP A 116 8.17 35.74 48.85
N GLU A 117 9.09 36.68 48.76
CA GLU A 117 10.18 36.69 47.78
C GLU A 117 11.08 35.45 47.87
N VAL A 118 11.39 34.97 49.08
CA VAL A 118 12.19 33.73 49.26
C VAL A 118 11.41 32.50 48.80
N LEU A 119 10.11 32.46 49.08
CA LEU A 119 9.24 31.38 48.61
C LEU A 119 9.12 31.38 47.10
N ASP A 120 8.91 32.56 46.50
CA ASP A 120 8.79 32.66 45.02
C ASP A 120 10.08 32.27 44.32
N ARG A 121 11.26 32.64 44.83
CA ARG A 121 12.56 32.19 44.31
C ARG A 121 12.69 30.65 44.38
N ALA A 122 12.31 30.05 45.51
CA ALA A 122 12.39 28.60 45.66
C ALA A 122 11.42 27.88 44.72
N ARG A 123 10.24 28.45 44.47
CA ARG A 123 9.26 27.95 43.50
C ARG A 123 9.82 28.02 42.07
N LEU A 124 10.39 29.16 41.67
CA LEU A 124 11.00 29.36 40.36
C LEU A 124 12.13 28.34 40.14
N ALA A 125 13.05 28.19 41.07
CA ALA A 125 14.16 27.23 40.98
C ALA A 125 13.67 25.78 40.82
N ARG A 126 12.60 25.40 41.52
CA ARG A 126 11.96 24.09 41.37
C ARG A 126 11.39 23.94 39.97
N ASP A 127 10.66 24.94 39.46
CA ASP A 127 9.98 24.87 38.16
C ASP A 127 11.00 24.87 37.02
N GLU A 128 12.10 25.61 37.13
CA GLU A 128 13.24 25.57 36.21
C GLU A 128 13.92 24.18 36.18
N ALA A 129 14.21 23.62 37.35
CA ALA A 129 14.85 22.30 37.45
C ALA A 129 13.94 21.19 36.86
N ARG A 130 12.64 21.25 37.10
CA ARG A 130 11.66 20.33 36.50
C ARG A 130 11.60 20.49 34.98
N ALA A 131 11.68 21.72 34.47
CA ALA A 131 11.75 21.97 33.03
C ALA A 131 13.04 21.42 32.42
N GLY A 132 14.17 21.58 33.10
CA GLY A 132 15.46 21.01 32.74
C GLY A 132 15.42 19.48 32.64
N LEU A 133 14.82 18.81 33.63
CA LEU A 133 14.64 17.36 33.64
C LEU A 133 13.79 16.89 32.43
N ARG A 134 12.67 17.55 32.17
CA ARG A 134 11.84 17.19 30.99
C ARG A 134 12.63 17.36 29.69
N SER A 135 13.42 18.40 29.57
CA SER A 135 14.28 18.60 28.38
C SER A 135 15.34 17.51 28.23
N ALA A 136 15.99 17.10 29.33
CA ALA A 136 16.96 16.02 29.31
C ALA A 136 16.31 14.67 28.93
N MET A 137 15.13 14.35 29.46
CA MET A 137 14.36 13.16 29.12
C MET A 137 13.98 13.13 27.63
N ALA A 138 13.58 14.26 27.06
CA ALA A 138 13.26 14.37 25.63
C ALA A 138 14.50 14.10 24.75
N ARG A 139 15.66 14.61 25.13
CA ARG A 139 16.94 14.34 24.44
C ARG A 139 17.33 12.87 24.52
N MET A 140 17.16 12.24 25.68
CA MET A 140 17.41 10.80 25.85
C MET A 140 16.49 9.98 24.94
N SER A 141 15.20 10.31 24.88
CA SER A 141 14.25 9.62 23.98
C SER A 141 14.64 9.76 22.51
N ALA A 142 15.12 10.94 22.09
CA ALA A 142 15.60 11.16 20.73
C ALA A 142 16.89 10.34 20.43
N ALA A 143 17.82 10.26 21.40
CA ALA A 143 19.02 9.43 21.26
C ALA A 143 18.68 7.93 21.20
N GLN A 144 17.75 7.47 22.03
CA GLN A 144 17.26 6.08 21.98
C GLN A 144 16.64 5.74 20.61
N LYS A 145 15.85 6.69 20.05
CA LYS A 145 15.30 6.47 18.69
C LYS A 145 16.42 6.35 17.66
N ARG A 146 17.44 7.23 17.69
CA ARG A 146 18.58 7.11 16.75
C ARG A 146 19.31 5.78 16.86
N LEU A 147 19.49 5.27 18.07
CA LEU A 147 20.06 3.94 18.28
C LEU A 147 19.17 2.85 17.69
N ASN A 148 17.85 2.91 17.90
CA ASN A 148 16.92 1.95 17.29
C ASN A 148 16.94 2.02 15.76
N ASP A 149 17.19 3.20 15.19
CA ASP A 149 17.26 3.44 13.75
C ASP A 149 18.51 2.84 13.09
N THR A 150 19.51 2.37 13.87
CA THR A 150 20.67 1.61 13.35
C THR A 150 20.34 0.14 13.07
N THR A 151 19.17 -0.36 13.49
CA THR A 151 18.75 -1.73 13.24
C THR A 151 17.49 -1.72 12.40
N LEU A 152 17.60 -2.05 11.12
CA LEU A 152 16.48 -2.08 10.19
C LEU A 152 15.80 -3.44 10.22
N ARG A 153 14.48 -3.41 10.35
CA ARG A 153 13.65 -4.61 10.51
C ARG A 153 12.56 -4.67 9.46
N ALA A 154 12.10 -5.89 9.16
CA ALA A 154 10.94 -6.13 8.31
C ALA A 154 9.66 -5.59 8.98
N PRO A 155 8.89 -4.71 8.32
CA PRO A 155 7.64 -4.18 8.89
C PRO A 155 6.49 -5.21 8.87
N ALA A 156 6.58 -6.22 8.02
CA ALA A 156 5.63 -7.32 7.86
C ALA A 156 6.36 -8.57 7.40
N SER A 157 5.69 -9.73 7.47
CA SER A 157 6.20 -10.96 6.87
C SER A 157 6.31 -10.80 5.35
N ALA A 158 7.45 -11.17 4.81
CA ALA A 158 7.80 -10.93 3.41
C ALA A 158 8.95 -11.83 2.94
N THR A 159 9.19 -11.85 1.64
CA THR A 159 10.39 -12.49 1.05
C THR A 159 11.36 -11.41 0.61
N VAL A 160 12.64 -11.56 0.95
CA VAL A 160 13.69 -10.62 0.54
C VAL A 160 13.90 -10.71 -0.97
N ASP A 161 13.65 -9.61 -1.68
CA ASP A 161 13.82 -9.52 -3.14
C ASP A 161 15.24 -9.00 -3.49
N GLN A 162 15.62 -7.85 -2.92
CA GLN A 162 16.89 -7.22 -3.21
C GLN A 162 17.57 -6.70 -1.95
N LEU A 163 18.89 -6.80 -1.96
CA LEU A 163 19.81 -6.24 -0.97
C LEU A 163 20.88 -5.48 -1.78
N PRO A 164 20.70 -4.17 -2.00
CA PRO A 164 21.56 -3.41 -2.93
C PRO A 164 22.92 -3.03 -2.34
N PHE A 165 23.16 -3.26 -1.05
CA PHE A 165 24.39 -2.91 -0.37
C PHE A 165 25.01 -4.12 0.34
N ASP A 166 26.33 -4.14 0.43
CA ASP A 166 27.11 -5.15 1.13
C ASP A 166 27.61 -4.68 2.50
N VAL A 167 28.05 -5.64 3.33
CA VAL A 167 28.70 -5.35 4.62
C VAL A 167 29.99 -4.57 4.38
N GLY A 168 30.19 -3.50 5.15
CA GLY A 168 31.32 -2.57 5.03
C GLY A 168 31.00 -1.33 4.20
N GLU A 169 29.91 -1.29 3.48
CA GLU A 169 29.49 -0.11 2.73
C GLU A 169 28.82 0.93 3.63
N ARG A 170 29.04 2.21 3.32
CA ARG A 170 28.35 3.32 3.97
C ARG A 170 27.10 3.71 3.17
N VAL A 171 25.96 3.65 3.80
CA VAL A 171 24.70 4.10 3.22
C VAL A 171 24.39 5.55 3.60
N ALA A 172 23.72 6.27 2.72
CA ALA A 172 23.19 7.59 3.05
C ALA A 172 21.80 7.47 3.70
N ALA A 173 21.40 8.47 4.49
CA ALA A 173 20.03 8.55 4.97
C ALA A 173 19.04 8.64 3.77
N GLY A 174 17.99 7.85 3.81
CA GLY A 174 17.01 7.72 2.72
C GLY A 174 17.35 6.67 1.65
N SER A 175 18.55 6.08 1.66
CA SER A 175 18.90 4.99 0.73
C SER A 175 18.08 3.74 1.01
N VAL A 176 17.54 3.11 -0.03
CA VAL A 176 16.86 1.81 0.07
C VAL A 176 17.90 0.71 0.27
N VAL A 177 17.90 0.05 1.42
CA VAL A 177 18.86 -0.99 1.81
C VAL A 177 18.32 -2.40 1.68
N ALA A 178 17.02 -2.56 1.59
CA ALA A 178 16.38 -3.83 1.28
C ALA A 178 15.05 -3.59 0.56
N VAL A 179 14.73 -4.46 -0.40
CA VAL A 179 13.42 -4.51 -1.03
C VAL A 179 12.80 -5.86 -0.70
N LEU A 180 11.58 -5.84 -0.18
CA LEU A 180 10.87 -7.02 0.24
C LEU A 180 9.59 -7.18 -0.60
N LEU A 181 9.25 -8.42 -0.93
CA LEU A 181 7.96 -8.80 -1.47
C LEU A 181 7.05 -9.18 -0.30
N ALA A 182 6.08 -8.34 0.01
CA ALA A 182 5.15 -8.59 1.11
C ALA A 182 4.38 -9.89 0.89
N ASP A 183 4.14 -10.61 1.99
CA ASP A 183 3.21 -11.74 1.98
C ASP A 183 1.80 -11.20 1.77
N GLY A 184 1.18 -11.66 0.71
CA GLY A 184 -0.15 -11.22 0.33
C GLY A 184 -0.52 -11.84 -1.01
N ARG A 185 -1.79 -11.68 -1.38
CA ARG A 185 -2.23 -12.16 -2.67
C ARG A 185 -1.61 -11.31 -3.77
N PRO A 186 -0.99 -11.94 -4.78
CA PRO A 186 -0.55 -11.23 -5.97
C PRO A 186 -1.76 -10.70 -6.73
N TRP A 187 -1.54 -9.68 -7.52
CA TRP A 187 -2.57 -9.08 -8.36
C TRP A 187 -2.04 -8.85 -9.77
N VAL A 188 -2.94 -8.81 -10.73
CA VAL A 188 -2.60 -8.50 -12.12
C VAL A 188 -2.95 -7.05 -12.39
N ARG A 189 -2.00 -6.27 -12.89
CA ARG A 189 -2.27 -4.95 -13.43
C ARG A 189 -2.72 -5.09 -14.87
N VAL A 190 -3.92 -4.61 -15.14
CA VAL A 190 -4.51 -4.59 -16.48
C VAL A 190 -5.03 -3.20 -16.83
N TRP A 191 -5.30 -3.02 -18.12
CA TRP A 191 -5.84 -1.77 -18.65
C TRP A 191 -7.21 -2.01 -19.24
N VAL A 192 -8.25 -1.53 -18.56
CA VAL A 192 -9.66 -1.68 -18.96
C VAL A 192 -10.02 -0.58 -19.97
N PRO A 193 -10.48 -0.91 -21.18
CA PRO A 193 -10.94 0.09 -22.15
C PRO A 193 -12.16 0.86 -21.64
N GLU A 194 -12.28 2.14 -22.02
CA GLU A 194 -13.39 3.02 -21.62
C GLU A 194 -14.77 2.40 -21.85
N ARG A 195 -14.96 1.72 -22.99
CA ARG A 195 -16.23 1.05 -23.33
C ARG A 195 -16.67 -0.02 -22.33
N ALA A 196 -15.74 -0.59 -21.55
CA ALA A 196 -16.02 -1.59 -20.52
C ALA A 196 -16.03 -0.99 -19.11
N PHE A 197 -15.54 0.23 -18.92
CA PHE A 197 -15.38 0.88 -17.63
C PHE A 197 -16.64 0.85 -16.76
N ALA A 198 -17.80 1.18 -17.33
CA ALA A 198 -19.06 1.23 -16.59
C ALA A 198 -19.58 -0.16 -16.14
N ARG A 199 -19.03 -1.25 -16.70
CA ARG A 199 -19.44 -2.63 -16.40
C ARG A 199 -18.44 -3.38 -15.52
N VAL A 200 -17.25 -2.82 -15.31
CA VAL A 200 -16.19 -3.39 -14.48
C VAL A 200 -16.08 -2.57 -13.21
N GLY A 201 -16.15 -3.20 -12.06
CA GLY A 201 -16.01 -2.52 -10.77
C GLY A 201 -15.44 -3.44 -9.71
N PRO A 202 -15.11 -2.89 -8.53
CA PRO A 202 -14.63 -3.70 -7.42
C PRO A 202 -15.58 -4.87 -7.12
N GLY A 203 -15.01 -6.07 -6.95
CA GLY A 203 -15.76 -7.29 -6.72
C GLY A 203 -16.17 -8.06 -7.99
N THR A 204 -16.00 -7.49 -9.19
CA THR A 204 -16.27 -8.22 -10.44
C THR A 204 -15.36 -9.46 -10.53
N VAL A 205 -15.97 -10.62 -10.81
CA VAL A 205 -15.26 -11.90 -10.93
C VAL A 205 -14.46 -11.92 -12.23
N ALA A 206 -13.26 -12.43 -12.14
CA ALA A 206 -12.35 -12.61 -13.25
C ALA A 206 -11.64 -13.96 -13.19
N GLU A 207 -11.14 -14.41 -14.32
CA GLU A 207 -10.25 -15.55 -14.44
C GLU A 207 -8.90 -15.08 -14.96
N VAL A 208 -7.82 -15.57 -14.37
CA VAL A 208 -6.45 -15.24 -14.77
C VAL A 208 -5.76 -16.49 -15.28
N ARG A 209 -5.16 -16.40 -16.46
CA ARG A 209 -4.30 -17.44 -17.04
C ARG A 209 -2.86 -16.93 -17.09
N ILE A 210 -1.93 -17.78 -16.68
CA ILE A 210 -0.51 -17.47 -16.63
C ILE A 210 0.23 -18.63 -17.25
N ASP A 211 1.14 -18.36 -18.16
CA ASP A 211 1.93 -19.39 -18.81
C ASP A 211 2.74 -20.20 -17.77
N GLY A 212 2.72 -21.52 -17.94
CA GLY A 212 3.38 -22.44 -17.00
C GLY A 212 2.57 -22.81 -15.76
N ILE A 213 1.34 -22.27 -15.59
CA ILE A 213 0.41 -22.65 -14.52
C ILE A 213 -0.78 -23.38 -15.13
N SER A 214 -1.11 -24.55 -14.56
CA SER A 214 -2.21 -25.38 -15.06
C SER A 214 -3.57 -24.80 -14.69
N GLY A 215 -4.39 -24.48 -15.71
CA GLY A 215 -5.76 -23.99 -15.56
C GLY A 215 -5.90 -22.52 -15.20
N PRO A 216 -7.11 -21.99 -15.31
CA PRO A 216 -7.42 -20.62 -14.92
C PRO A 216 -7.43 -20.48 -13.39
N LEU A 217 -6.86 -19.39 -12.89
CA LEU A 217 -6.90 -19.00 -11.48
C LEU A 217 -8.10 -18.10 -11.22
N ARG A 218 -8.78 -18.30 -10.10
CA ARG A 218 -9.87 -17.41 -9.68
C ARG A 218 -9.30 -16.07 -9.25
N ALA A 219 -9.96 -15.03 -9.71
CA ALA A 219 -9.54 -13.67 -9.43
C ALA A 219 -10.74 -12.73 -9.30
N ARG A 220 -10.50 -11.56 -8.73
CA ARG A 220 -11.51 -10.54 -8.53
C ARG A 220 -10.92 -9.16 -8.74
N VAL A 221 -11.68 -8.26 -9.35
CA VAL A 221 -11.30 -6.86 -9.47
C VAL A 221 -11.23 -6.26 -8.07
N LEU A 222 -10.04 -5.82 -7.66
CA LEU A 222 -9.79 -5.17 -6.39
C LEU A 222 -10.18 -3.69 -6.44
N ASP A 223 -9.67 -3.00 -7.46
CA ASP A 223 -10.00 -1.60 -7.73
C ASP A 223 -9.83 -1.25 -9.21
N LEU A 224 -10.35 -0.08 -9.54
CA LEU A 224 -10.29 0.53 -10.87
C LEU A 224 -9.96 2.01 -10.70
N ALA A 225 -8.92 2.49 -11.40
CA ALA A 225 -8.51 3.88 -11.37
C ALA A 225 -9.67 4.78 -11.84
N ARG A 226 -9.82 5.93 -11.22
CA ARG A 226 -10.84 6.92 -11.58
C ARG A 226 -10.38 7.84 -12.72
N GLU A 227 -9.08 7.99 -12.85
CA GLU A 227 -8.47 8.82 -13.89
C GLU A 227 -8.01 7.93 -15.06
N PRO A 228 -8.33 8.32 -16.30
CA PRO A 228 -7.87 7.61 -17.46
C PRO A 228 -6.36 7.78 -17.65
N ALA A 229 -5.72 6.76 -18.14
CA ALA A 229 -4.35 6.83 -18.62
C ALA A 229 -4.31 6.62 -20.13
N TYR A 230 -3.36 7.26 -20.77
CA TYR A 230 -3.04 6.98 -22.17
C TYR A 230 -2.03 5.85 -22.18
N THR A 231 -2.40 4.68 -22.70
CA THR A 231 -1.39 3.65 -22.94
C THR A 231 -0.46 4.10 -24.05
N PRO A 232 0.85 4.11 -23.83
CA PRO A 232 1.82 4.21 -24.90
C PRO A 232 1.82 2.87 -25.66
N HIS A 233 0.81 2.63 -26.46
CA HIS A 233 0.88 1.54 -27.43
C HIS A 233 1.73 2.00 -28.60
N TYR A 234 2.73 1.21 -28.93
CA TYR A 234 3.35 1.22 -30.25
C TYR A 234 2.32 0.68 -31.26
N ALA A 235 1.26 1.46 -31.49
CA ALA A 235 0.25 1.13 -32.47
C ALA A 235 0.75 1.59 -33.84
N LEU A 236 0.79 0.67 -34.79
CA LEU A 236 1.25 0.90 -36.14
C LEU A 236 0.26 1.76 -36.97
N THR A 237 -0.96 2.00 -36.46
CA THR A 237 -1.99 2.81 -37.14
C THR A 237 -2.52 3.94 -36.26
N GLU A 238 -2.88 5.08 -36.89
CA GLU A 238 -3.43 6.25 -36.19
C GLU A 238 -4.76 5.99 -35.49
N ARG A 239 -5.56 5.02 -35.94
CA ARG A 239 -6.87 4.65 -35.35
C ARG A 239 -6.75 3.91 -34.03
N GLU A 240 -5.62 3.31 -33.71
CA GLU A 240 -5.40 2.55 -32.46
C GLU A 240 -4.79 3.39 -31.34
N ARG A 241 -4.41 4.65 -31.61
CA ARG A 241 -3.66 5.51 -30.67
C ARG A 241 -4.51 6.23 -29.64
N VAL A 242 -5.83 6.20 -29.70
CA VAL A 242 -6.69 7.05 -28.86
C VAL A 242 -7.79 6.23 -28.19
N TYR A 243 -7.41 5.23 -27.41
CA TYR A 243 -8.35 4.65 -26.48
C TYR A 243 -7.96 5.04 -25.05
N LEU A 244 -8.87 5.75 -24.38
CA LEU A 244 -8.79 5.94 -22.95
C LEU A 244 -8.90 4.58 -22.28
N VAL A 245 -7.94 4.30 -21.39
CA VAL A 245 -7.89 3.08 -20.62
C VAL A 245 -7.78 3.41 -19.14
N TYR A 246 -8.33 2.55 -18.31
CA TYR A 246 -8.32 2.69 -16.87
C TYR A 246 -7.52 1.54 -16.27
N GLN A 247 -6.55 1.86 -15.44
CA GLN A 247 -5.80 0.84 -14.72
C GLN A 247 -6.70 0.13 -13.74
N ALA A 248 -6.69 -1.20 -13.77
CA ALA A 248 -7.35 -2.05 -12.79
C ALA A 248 -6.36 -3.00 -12.14
N ARG A 249 -6.56 -3.25 -10.85
CA ARG A 249 -5.87 -4.31 -10.12
C ARG A 249 -6.84 -5.48 -9.92
N ILE A 250 -6.39 -6.66 -10.31
CA ILE A 250 -7.18 -7.88 -10.24
C ILE A 250 -6.46 -8.86 -9.32
N GLU A 251 -6.97 -9.03 -8.11
CA GLU A 251 -6.41 -9.91 -7.09
C GLU A 251 -6.63 -11.37 -7.47
N ILE A 252 -5.57 -12.19 -7.39
CA ILE A 252 -5.63 -13.62 -7.62
C ILE A 252 -5.91 -14.31 -6.28
N GLU A 253 -7.07 -15.00 -6.18
CA GLU A 253 -7.50 -15.63 -4.92
C GLU A 253 -6.72 -16.91 -4.62
N ASP A 254 -6.44 -17.72 -5.63
CA ASP A 254 -5.81 -19.04 -5.52
C ASP A 254 -4.39 -19.04 -6.11
N ALA A 255 -3.60 -18.02 -5.83
CA ALA A 255 -2.26 -17.88 -6.39
C ALA A 255 -1.30 -18.94 -5.82
N PRO A 256 -0.60 -19.71 -6.67
CA PRO A 256 0.45 -20.60 -6.20
C PRO A 256 1.63 -19.82 -5.61
N ALA A 257 2.28 -20.38 -4.59
CA ALA A 257 3.43 -19.74 -3.93
C ALA A 257 4.60 -19.44 -4.89
N ALA A 258 4.74 -20.24 -5.96
CA ALA A 258 5.78 -20.08 -6.97
C ALA A 258 5.54 -18.93 -7.95
N LEU A 259 4.38 -18.26 -7.89
CA LEU A 259 4.05 -17.17 -8.80
C LEU A 259 4.96 -15.97 -8.57
N ARG A 260 5.77 -15.65 -9.59
CA ARG A 260 6.74 -14.53 -9.55
C ARG A 260 6.10 -13.24 -10.07
N PRO A 261 6.41 -12.09 -9.48
CA PRO A 261 6.07 -10.81 -10.06
C PRO A 261 6.77 -10.63 -11.41
N GLY A 262 6.16 -9.86 -12.31
CA GLY A 262 6.65 -9.65 -13.67
C GLY A 262 6.14 -10.68 -14.69
N ALA A 263 5.47 -11.78 -14.27
CA ALA A 263 4.92 -12.75 -15.20
C ALA A 263 3.78 -12.12 -16.03
N PRO A 264 3.74 -12.33 -17.38
CA PRO A 264 2.61 -11.93 -18.18
C PRO A 264 1.38 -12.79 -17.83
N ALA A 265 0.22 -12.16 -17.84
CA ALA A 265 -1.03 -12.81 -17.50
C ALA A 265 -2.15 -12.38 -18.46
N GLU A 266 -2.99 -13.34 -18.86
CA GLU A 266 -4.23 -13.07 -19.55
C GLU A 266 -5.38 -13.07 -18.55
N VAL A 267 -6.23 -12.06 -18.63
CA VAL A 267 -7.37 -11.88 -17.74
C VAL A 267 -8.66 -11.91 -18.55
N ARG A 268 -9.58 -12.76 -18.15
CA ARG A 268 -10.94 -12.83 -18.68
C ARG A 268 -11.91 -12.31 -17.63
N ILE A 269 -12.66 -11.28 -17.96
CA ILE A 269 -13.72 -10.71 -17.11
C ILE A 269 -15.06 -11.00 -17.76
N ALA A 270 -15.94 -11.72 -17.07
CA ALA A 270 -17.33 -11.90 -17.50
C ALA A 270 -18.08 -10.59 -17.29
N LEU A 271 -18.41 -9.90 -18.36
CA LEU A 271 -19.13 -8.63 -18.28
C LEU A 271 -20.64 -8.90 -18.11
N PRO A 272 -21.31 -8.27 -17.12
CA PRO A 272 -22.76 -8.32 -17.03
C PRO A 272 -23.40 -7.70 -18.28
N PRO A 273 -24.58 -8.19 -18.72
CA PRO A 273 -25.28 -7.58 -19.83
C PRO A 273 -25.55 -6.12 -19.55
N LEU A 274 -25.47 -5.26 -20.58
CA LEU A 274 -25.84 -3.86 -20.46
C LEU A 274 -27.28 -3.80 -19.91
N ALA A 275 -27.45 -3.16 -18.75
CA ALA A 275 -28.79 -2.86 -18.24
C ALA A 275 -29.52 -2.06 -19.33
N ALA A 276 -30.62 -2.61 -19.87
CA ALA A 276 -31.44 -1.90 -20.84
C ALA A 276 -31.77 -0.51 -20.26
N ALA A 277 -31.37 0.53 -20.96
CA ALA A 277 -31.71 1.89 -20.59
C ALA A 277 -33.24 1.95 -20.46
N LYS A 278 -33.77 2.21 -19.26
CA LYS A 278 -35.18 2.55 -19.08
C LYS A 278 -35.42 3.78 -19.92
N SER A 279 -36.11 3.59 -21.05
CA SER A 279 -36.60 4.71 -21.86
C SER A 279 -37.42 5.61 -20.95
N PRO A 280 -37.10 6.90 -20.82
CA PRO A 280 -38.01 7.82 -20.12
C PRO A 280 -39.26 7.95 -20.98
N LEU A 281 -40.44 7.70 -20.39
CA LEU A 281 -41.74 8.03 -20.91
C LEU A 281 -41.97 9.55 -20.89
#